data_b6ac2a7f2465834ce5e4707871b1b9b7
#
_entry.id   b6ac2a7f2465834ce5e4707871b1b9b7
#
_cell.length_a   1.000
_cell.length_b   1.000
_cell.length_c   1.000
_cell.angle_alpha   90.00
_cell.angle_beta   90.00
_cell.angle_gamma   90.00
#
_symmetry.space_group_name_H-M   'P 1'
#
loop_
_entity.id
_entity.type
_entity.pdbx_description
1 polymer ?
#
loop_
_entity_poly.entity_id
_entity_poly.type
_entity_poly.pdbx_seq_one_letter_code
_entity_poly.pdbx_strand_id
1 'polypeptide(L)'
;IALLDAAEAAGARLHFSQRLDSVDFGRRVALFVNDHDRTAQPQPFEALLGADGAGSGLREAMRPHVALVERFEPLLHGYKELEIPPAADGGFRIDPNALHIWPRGEYMCIALPNTEQTFTVTLFLPMKGERSFDALPDLAAARAFFERDFADALPLLPDFDTDWTNNPVSGLGTLHLGCWHLDGRAVLLGDAAHAMVPFHGQGMNCAFEDCLALDRHLAAAPDFETAFTGFEAERRPNAEAIQAMALENYVEMRDRVDDDDYLLQRALEQVLARRHPGHFVPRYSMVSFTCLPYATAFERGKLQREILVEATRGCRRLEDVDLAAADALVHARLPPLPAVSA
;
A
#
# COMPACT_ATOMS: atom_id res chain seq x y z
N ILE A 1 6.55 -3.92 19.06
CA ILE A 1 6.60 -3.93 20.53
C ILE A 1 5.71 -2.81 21.07
N ALA A 2 5.96 -1.51 20.79
CA ALA A 2 5.22 -0.40 21.41
C ALA A 2 3.67 -0.49 21.32
N LEU A 3 3.11 -0.92 20.17
CA LEU A 3 1.66 -1.10 20.03
C LEU A 3 1.12 -2.29 20.85
N LEU A 4 1.88 -3.36 20.96
CA LEU A 4 1.52 -4.51 21.78
C LEU A 4 1.50 -4.13 23.28
N ASP A 5 2.55 -3.42 23.73
CA ASP A 5 2.63 -2.94 25.11
C ASP A 5 1.46 -1.99 25.45
N ALA A 6 1.10 -1.10 24.51
CA ALA A 6 -0.04 -0.21 24.65
C ALA A 6 -1.37 -0.96 24.69
N ALA A 7 -1.55 -2.00 23.86
CA ALA A 7 -2.74 -2.82 23.87
C ALA A 7 -2.91 -3.58 25.20
N GLU A 8 -1.84 -4.18 25.72
CA GLU A 8 -1.86 -4.84 27.03
C GLU A 8 -2.16 -3.85 28.16
N ALA A 9 -1.56 -2.67 28.13
CA ALA A 9 -1.82 -1.61 29.11
C ALA A 9 -3.29 -1.12 29.06
N ALA A 10 -3.92 -1.19 27.89
CA ALA A 10 -5.34 -0.91 27.69
C ALA A 10 -6.26 -2.10 28.10
N GLY A 11 -5.69 -3.23 28.54
CA GLY A 11 -6.45 -4.38 29.01
C GLY A 11 -6.67 -5.49 27.99
N ALA A 12 -6.08 -5.40 26.79
CA ALA A 12 -6.13 -6.49 25.80
C ALA A 12 -5.32 -7.69 26.30
N ARG A 13 -5.83 -8.89 26.06
CA ARG A 13 -5.11 -10.14 26.33
C ARG A 13 -4.51 -10.67 25.04
N LEU A 14 -3.19 -10.78 25.00
CA LEU A 14 -2.46 -11.24 23.82
C LEU A 14 -2.22 -12.76 23.92
N HIS A 15 -2.56 -13.47 22.82
CA HIS A 15 -2.36 -14.91 22.69
C HIS A 15 -1.56 -15.16 21.41
N PHE A 16 -0.27 -15.45 21.55
CA PHE A 16 0.63 -15.69 20.41
C PHE A 16 0.54 -17.13 19.91
N SER A 17 0.97 -17.35 18.68
CA SER A 17 1.00 -18.66 18.03
C SER A 17 -0.37 -19.35 17.95
N GLN A 18 -1.45 -18.57 17.92
CA GLN A 18 -2.83 -19.05 17.82
C GLN A 18 -3.37 -18.72 16.43
N ARG A 19 -3.56 -19.75 15.60
CA ARG A 19 -4.14 -19.61 14.28
C ARG A 19 -5.64 -19.93 14.33
N LEU A 20 -6.46 -19.06 13.73
CA LEU A 20 -7.88 -19.33 13.53
C LEU A 20 -8.03 -20.54 12.60
N ASP A 21 -8.72 -21.58 13.07
CA ASP A 21 -8.97 -22.80 12.33
C ASP A 21 -10.39 -22.84 11.75
N SER A 22 -11.38 -22.52 12.57
CA SER A 22 -12.78 -22.51 12.15
C SER A 22 -13.64 -21.60 13.02
N VAL A 23 -14.83 -21.21 12.53
CA VAL A 23 -15.79 -20.38 13.26
C VAL A 23 -17.19 -20.98 13.14
N ASP A 24 -17.82 -21.23 14.28
CA ASP A 24 -19.26 -21.49 14.37
C ASP A 24 -19.99 -20.18 14.68
N PHE A 25 -20.45 -19.48 13.66
CA PHE A 25 -21.16 -18.21 13.80
C PHE A 25 -22.53 -18.36 14.46
N GLY A 26 -23.15 -19.57 14.42
CA GLY A 26 -24.41 -19.84 15.08
C GLY A 26 -24.27 -19.92 16.60
N ARG A 27 -23.21 -20.56 17.06
CA ARG A 27 -22.88 -20.71 18.49
C ARG A 27 -21.99 -19.58 19.00
N ARG A 28 -21.47 -18.75 18.12
CA ARG A 28 -20.47 -17.70 18.40
C ARG A 28 -19.23 -18.27 19.10
N VAL A 29 -18.63 -19.30 18.51
CA VAL A 29 -17.39 -19.93 18.99
C VAL A 29 -16.38 -19.97 17.85
N ALA A 30 -15.21 -19.41 18.07
CA ALA A 30 -14.04 -19.52 17.21
C ALA A 30 -13.09 -20.59 17.76
N LEU A 31 -12.59 -21.46 16.90
CA LEU A 31 -11.61 -22.47 17.25
C LEU A 31 -10.22 -21.98 16.82
N PHE A 32 -9.32 -21.86 17.78
CA PHE A 32 -7.92 -21.54 17.54
C PHE A 32 -7.05 -22.77 17.76
N VAL A 33 -6.02 -22.93 16.91
CA VAL A 33 -5.03 -24.00 17.02
C VAL A 33 -3.67 -23.39 17.26
N ASN A 34 -3.01 -23.84 18.30
CA ASN A 34 -1.64 -23.44 18.60
C ASN A 34 -0.68 -24.06 17.56
N ASP A 35 0.17 -23.22 16.93
CA ASP A 35 1.06 -23.67 15.85
C ASP A 35 2.23 -24.52 16.35
N HIS A 36 2.60 -24.44 17.65
CA HIS A 36 3.70 -25.22 18.22
C HIS A 36 3.26 -26.63 18.66
N ASP A 37 2.21 -26.71 19.50
CA ASP A 37 1.78 -27.97 20.12
C ASP A 37 0.49 -28.56 19.52
N ARG A 38 -0.12 -27.86 18.57
CA ARG A 38 -1.35 -28.25 17.86
C ARG A 38 -2.58 -28.38 18.77
N THR A 39 -2.53 -27.85 19.96
CA THR A 39 -3.71 -27.82 20.86
C THR A 39 -4.78 -26.89 20.29
N ALA A 40 -6.03 -27.37 20.34
CA ALA A 40 -7.19 -26.61 19.89
C ALA A 40 -7.91 -25.98 21.07
N GLN A 41 -8.23 -24.67 20.96
CA GLN A 41 -8.90 -23.91 22.01
C GLN A 41 -10.14 -23.23 21.47
N PRO A 42 -11.36 -23.62 21.89
CA PRO A 42 -12.57 -22.91 21.56
C PRO A 42 -12.67 -21.61 22.37
N GLN A 43 -12.93 -20.50 21.68
CA GLN A 43 -13.11 -19.19 22.30
C GLN A 43 -14.52 -18.66 21.95
N PRO A 44 -15.39 -18.42 22.93
CA PRO A 44 -16.64 -17.72 22.70
C PRO A 44 -16.36 -16.24 22.37
N PHE A 45 -17.18 -15.65 21.50
CA PHE A 45 -17.05 -14.26 21.08
C PHE A 45 -18.42 -13.56 20.99
N GLU A 46 -18.43 -12.26 21.14
CA GLU A 46 -19.58 -11.41 20.81
C GLU A 46 -19.48 -10.92 19.37
N ALA A 47 -18.29 -10.49 18.97
CA ALA A 47 -17.94 -10.12 17.60
C ALA A 47 -16.48 -10.49 17.31
N LEU A 48 -16.17 -10.82 16.05
CA LEU A 48 -14.83 -11.10 15.55
C LEU A 48 -14.36 -9.96 14.65
N LEU A 49 -13.14 -9.49 14.88
CA LEU A 49 -12.47 -8.50 14.08
C LEU A 49 -11.32 -9.18 13.34
N GLY A 50 -11.40 -9.29 12.02
CA GLY A 50 -10.40 -9.95 11.17
C GLY A 50 -9.36 -8.96 10.68
N ALA A 51 -8.20 -8.94 11.34
CA ALA A 51 -7.00 -8.20 10.93
C ALA A 51 -5.87 -9.19 10.59
N ASP A 52 -6.22 -10.36 10.06
CA ASP A 52 -5.36 -11.53 9.86
C ASP A 52 -4.74 -11.58 8.45
N GLY A 53 -4.67 -10.43 7.78
CA GLY A 53 -3.91 -10.22 6.56
C GLY A 53 -4.55 -10.76 5.28
N ALA A 54 -3.83 -10.65 4.16
CA ALA A 54 -4.34 -11.02 2.83
C ALA A 54 -4.83 -12.48 2.74
N GLY A 55 -4.26 -13.38 3.52
CA GLY A 55 -4.67 -14.80 3.64
C GLY A 55 -5.71 -15.07 4.72
N SER A 56 -6.56 -14.11 5.06
CA SER A 56 -7.49 -14.14 6.19
C SER A 56 -8.30 -15.44 6.34
N GLY A 57 -8.09 -16.10 7.48
CA GLY A 57 -8.89 -17.25 7.89
C GLY A 57 -10.33 -16.87 8.26
N LEU A 58 -10.53 -15.66 8.81
CA LEU A 58 -11.86 -15.17 9.10
C LEU A 58 -12.66 -14.91 7.81
N ARG A 59 -12.04 -14.33 6.77
CA ARG A 59 -12.69 -14.17 5.47
C ARG A 59 -13.14 -15.50 4.88
N GLU A 60 -12.29 -16.52 4.92
CA GLU A 60 -12.66 -17.87 4.47
C GLU A 60 -13.83 -18.45 5.27
N ALA A 61 -13.83 -18.27 6.59
CA ALA A 61 -14.92 -18.72 7.44
C ALA A 61 -16.25 -17.98 7.15
N MET A 62 -16.20 -16.71 6.75
CA MET A 62 -17.38 -15.91 6.37
C MET A 62 -17.99 -16.32 5.02
N ARG A 63 -17.20 -16.82 4.08
CA ARG A 63 -17.60 -17.13 2.70
C ARG A 63 -18.88 -17.97 2.54
N PRO A 64 -19.17 -19.00 3.38
CA PRO A 64 -20.42 -19.75 3.29
C PRO A 64 -21.66 -18.98 3.80
N HIS A 65 -21.46 -17.86 4.50
CA HIS A 65 -22.53 -17.17 5.23
C HIS A 65 -22.92 -15.82 4.60
N VAL A 66 -22.04 -15.21 3.80
CA VAL A 66 -22.27 -13.91 3.15
C VAL A 66 -21.59 -13.87 1.78
N ALA A 67 -22.23 -13.21 0.83
CA ALA A 67 -21.65 -12.98 -0.49
C ALA A 67 -20.55 -11.91 -0.41
N LEU A 68 -19.31 -12.32 -0.23
CA LEU A 68 -18.16 -11.40 -0.13
C LEU A 68 -17.87 -10.62 -1.43
N VAL A 69 -18.37 -11.12 -2.58
CA VAL A 69 -18.08 -10.55 -3.90
C VAL A 69 -16.56 -10.33 -4.07
N GLU A 70 -15.81 -11.39 -3.80
CA GLU A 70 -14.35 -11.33 -3.78
C GLU A 70 -13.76 -11.41 -5.18
N ARG A 71 -12.82 -10.51 -5.47
CA ARG A 71 -12.02 -10.50 -6.68
C ARG A 71 -10.55 -10.24 -6.30
N PHE A 72 -9.71 -11.21 -6.57
CA PHE A 72 -8.26 -11.04 -6.42
C PHE A 72 -7.64 -10.76 -7.79
N GLU A 73 -6.93 -9.67 -7.92
CA GLU A 73 -6.17 -9.28 -9.12
C GLU A 73 -4.68 -9.48 -8.88
N PRO A 74 -4.11 -10.61 -9.32
CA PRO A 74 -2.68 -10.80 -9.23
C PRO A 74 -1.95 -9.82 -10.15
N LEU A 75 -0.91 -9.20 -9.63
CA LEU A 75 0.05 -8.53 -10.48
C LEU A 75 0.94 -9.59 -11.12
N LEU A 76 1.27 -9.43 -12.42
CA LEU A 76 2.15 -10.38 -13.13
C LEU A 76 3.61 -10.33 -12.63
N HIS A 77 3.89 -9.43 -11.70
CA HIS A 77 5.18 -9.24 -11.04
C HIS A 77 5.17 -9.86 -9.65
N GLY A 78 6.34 -10.34 -9.26
CA GLY A 78 6.67 -10.63 -7.89
C GLY A 78 7.70 -9.63 -7.36
N TYR A 79 8.09 -9.84 -6.13
CA TYR A 79 9.17 -9.06 -5.52
C TYR A 79 10.10 -9.96 -4.71
N LYS A 80 11.34 -9.49 -4.57
CA LYS A 80 12.36 -10.10 -3.74
C LYS A 80 13.09 -9.02 -2.96
N GLU A 81 13.23 -9.24 -1.67
CA GLU A 81 13.91 -8.31 -0.76
C GLU A 81 15.39 -8.68 -0.61
N LEU A 82 16.23 -7.64 -0.60
CA LEU A 82 17.66 -7.66 -0.34
C LEU A 82 17.96 -6.53 0.65
N GLU A 83 19.17 -6.44 1.18
CA GLU A 83 19.55 -5.39 2.11
C GLU A 83 20.84 -4.68 1.71
N ILE A 84 20.85 -3.33 1.82
CA ILE A 84 22.08 -2.56 1.88
C ILE A 84 22.40 -2.35 3.36
N PRO A 85 23.47 -2.97 3.89
CA PRO A 85 23.86 -2.80 5.28
C PRO A 85 24.50 -1.43 5.53
N PRO A 86 24.70 -1.03 6.81
CA PRO A 86 25.40 0.19 7.15
C PRO A 86 26.80 0.26 6.53
N ALA A 87 27.31 1.47 6.33
CA ALA A 87 28.69 1.71 5.95
C ALA A 87 29.64 1.29 7.09
N ALA A 88 30.93 1.16 6.80
CA ALA A 88 31.94 0.72 7.78
C ALA A 88 32.07 1.65 9.01
N ASP A 89 31.69 2.93 8.86
CA ASP A 89 31.62 3.91 9.94
C ASP A 89 30.29 3.91 10.70
N GLY A 90 29.37 3.00 10.35
CA GLY A 90 28.04 2.88 10.93
C GLY A 90 26.99 3.83 10.32
N GLY A 91 27.33 4.63 9.31
CA GLY A 91 26.40 5.52 8.62
C GLY A 91 25.69 4.86 7.43
N PHE A 92 24.84 5.63 6.76
CA PHE A 92 24.17 5.18 5.53
C PHE A 92 25.16 5.11 4.35
N ARG A 93 25.01 4.14 3.45
CA ARG A 93 25.86 4.01 2.24
C ARG A 93 25.42 4.90 1.10
N ILE A 94 24.15 5.30 1.05
CA ILE A 94 23.56 6.22 0.07
C ILE A 94 22.68 7.23 0.80
N ASP A 95 22.09 8.22 0.11
CA ASP A 95 21.30 9.27 0.74
C ASP A 95 20.09 8.74 1.54
N PRO A 96 20.04 8.95 2.87
CA PRO A 96 18.95 8.46 3.71
C PRO A 96 17.64 9.26 3.57
N ASN A 97 17.64 10.40 2.85
CA ASN A 97 16.47 11.25 2.70
C ASN A 97 15.80 11.06 1.33
N ALA A 98 16.11 9.98 0.63
CA ALA A 98 15.59 9.68 -0.69
C ALA A 98 15.06 8.25 -0.81
N LEU A 99 14.02 8.08 -1.60
CA LEU A 99 13.67 6.82 -2.21
C LEU A 99 14.58 6.64 -3.44
N HIS A 100 15.42 5.62 -3.44
CA HIS A 100 16.26 5.29 -4.60
C HIS A 100 15.49 4.36 -5.53
N ILE A 101 15.50 4.65 -6.84
CA ILE A 101 14.82 3.86 -7.85
C ILE A 101 15.76 3.62 -9.02
N TRP A 102 15.90 2.35 -9.42
CA TRP A 102 16.58 1.90 -10.65
C TRP A 102 15.54 1.35 -11.62
N PRO A 103 14.90 2.20 -12.44
CA PRO A 103 13.90 1.76 -13.41
C PRO A 103 14.58 1.07 -14.61
N ARG A 104 13.94 0.03 -15.16
CA ARG A 104 14.40 -0.71 -16.35
C ARG A 104 13.26 -1.01 -17.32
N GLY A 105 12.28 -0.09 -17.42
CA GLY A 105 11.07 -0.28 -18.21
C GLY A 105 10.10 -1.26 -17.55
N GLU A 106 10.12 -2.53 -17.92
CA GLU A 106 9.17 -3.53 -17.41
C GLU A 106 9.45 -3.98 -15.95
N TYR A 107 10.57 -3.63 -15.35
CA TYR A 107 10.95 -4.01 -13.99
C TYR A 107 11.79 -2.92 -13.32
N MET A 108 11.94 -3.00 -12.03
CA MET A 108 12.70 -1.99 -11.27
C MET A 108 13.26 -2.56 -9.97
N CYS A 109 14.31 -1.93 -9.49
CA CYS A 109 14.81 -2.08 -8.13
C CYS A 109 14.60 -0.77 -7.36
N ILE A 110 14.20 -0.84 -6.09
CA ILE A 110 14.08 0.33 -5.23
C ILE A 110 14.86 0.10 -3.93
N ALA A 111 15.25 1.17 -3.24
CA ALA A 111 15.81 1.09 -1.90
C ALA A 111 15.20 2.16 -0.99
N LEU A 112 14.73 1.74 0.17
CA LEU A 112 14.10 2.56 1.21
C LEU A 112 14.94 2.52 2.48
N PRO A 113 15.24 3.69 3.12
CA PRO A 113 16.05 3.75 4.33
C PRO A 113 15.31 3.21 5.54
N ASN A 114 16.06 2.56 6.43
CA ASN A 114 15.61 2.09 7.74
C ASN A 114 16.30 2.86 8.87
N THR A 115 15.74 2.81 10.07
CA THR A 115 16.30 3.48 11.27
C THR A 115 17.65 2.92 11.68
N GLU A 116 17.95 1.67 11.32
CA GLU A 116 19.19 0.94 11.59
C GLU A 116 20.35 1.31 10.65
N GLN A 117 20.22 2.39 9.86
CA GLN A 117 21.15 2.82 8.81
C GLN A 117 21.31 1.81 7.67
N THR A 118 20.37 0.88 7.54
CA THR A 118 20.24 -0.02 6.39
C THR A 118 19.27 0.53 5.36
N PHE A 119 19.18 -0.14 4.19
CA PHE A 119 18.07 0.06 3.25
C PHE A 119 17.46 -1.29 2.91
N THR A 120 16.14 -1.36 2.98
CA THR A 120 15.41 -2.46 2.34
C THR A 120 15.42 -2.22 0.85
N VAL A 121 16.02 -3.16 0.12
CA VAL A 121 16.10 -3.16 -1.33
C VAL A 121 15.09 -4.14 -1.87
N THR A 122 14.22 -3.70 -2.78
CA THR A 122 13.18 -4.55 -3.36
C THR A 122 13.33 -4.59 -4.87
N LEU A 123 13.58 -5.78 -5.41
CA LEU A 123 13.51 -6.06 -6.84
C LEU A 123 12.08 -6.45 -7.20
N PHE A 124 11.43 -5.67 -8.07
CA PHE A 124 10.16 -6.01 -8.70
C PHE A 124 10.44 -6.51 -10.12
N LEU A 125 10.04 -7.75 -10.40
CA LEU A 125 10.34 -8.41 -11.67
C LEU A 125 9.13 -9.26 -12.11
N PRO A 126 8.86 -9.41 -13.42
CA PRO A 126 7.86 -10.35 -13.91
C PRO A 126 8.11 -11.75 -13.35
N MET A 127 7.04 -12.48 -13.05
CA MET A 127 7.16 -13.87 -12.58
C MET A 127 7.61 -14.80 -13.71
N LYS A 128 7.14 -14.54 -14.95
CA LYS A 128 7.37 -15.38 -16.13
C LYS A 128 7.85 -14.57 -17.31
N GLY A 129 8.61 -15.20 -18.21
CA GLY A 129 9.12 -14.60 -19.44
C GLY A 129 10.65 -14.55 -19.50
N GLU A 130 11.19 -13.88 -20.50
CA GLU A 130 12.64 -13.78 -20.71
C GLU A 130 13.35 -12.99 -19.60
N ARG A 131 12.72 -11.90 -19.12
CA ARG A 131 13.21 -11.08 -18.02
C ARG A 131 12.28 -11.27 -16.81
N SER A 132 12.49 -12.36 -16.09
CA SER A 132 11.57 -12.78 -15.02
C SER A 132 12.30 -13.57 -13.93
N PHE A 133 11.63 -13.80 -12.81
CA PHE A 133 12.13 -14.68 -11.77
C PHE A 133 12.33 -16.13 -12.28
N ASP A 134 11.47 -16.62 -13.16
CA ASP A 134 11.63 -17.94 -13.78
C ASP A 134 12.93 -18.05 -14.62
N ALA A 135 13.45 -16.94 -15.15
CA ALA A 135 14.71 -16.89 -15.89
C ALA A 135 15.96 -16.78 -14.97
N LEU A 136 15.77 -16.72 -13.66
CA LEU A 136 16.82 -16.63 -12.64
C LEU A 136 16.78 -17.87 -11.72
N PRO A 137 17.02 -19.07 -12.25
CA PRO A 137 16.81 -20.32 -11.52
C PRO A 137 17.83 -20.56 -10.41
N ASP A 138 18.96 -19.87 -10.45
CA ASP A 138 20.05 -20.02 -9.49
C ASP A 138 20.76 -18.69 -9.21
N LEU A 139 21.66 -18.72 -8.22
CA LEU A 139 22.40 -17.56 -7.77
C LEU A 139 23.33 -16.98 -8.87
N ALA A 140 23.90 -17.82 -9.73
CA ALA A 140 24.80 -17.39 -10.80
C ALA A 140 24.02 -16.57 -11.86
N ALA A 141 22.84 -17.04 -12.24
CA ALA A 141 21.94 -16.30 -13.15
C ALA A 141 21.49 -14.98 -12.53
N ALA A 142 21.13 -14.98 -11.23
CA ALA A 142 20.74 -13.77 -10.52
C ALA A 142 21.86 -12.74 -10.45
N ARG A 143 23.08 -13.17 -10.16
CA ARG A 143 24.25 -12.29 -10.11
C ARG A 143 24.58 -11.70 -11.47
N ALA A 144 24.55 -12.51 -12.53
CA ALA A 144 24.75 -12.03 -13.90
C ALA A 144 23.65 -11.04 -14.34
N PHE A 145 22.42 -11.23 -13.87
CA PHE A 145 21.33 -10.28 -14.10
C PHE A 145 21.63 -8.95 -13.41
N PHE A 146 22.04 -8.94 -12.13
CA PHE A 146 22.37 -7.71 -11.42
C PHE A 146 23.60 -7.00 -11.98
N GLU A 147 24.64 -7.77 -12.39
CA GLU A 147 25.84 -7.21 -13.05
C GLU A 147 25.51 -6.51 -14.37
N ARG A 148 24.53 -7.01 -15.11
CA ARG A 148 24.09 -6.41 -16.37
C ARG A 148 23.17 -5.20 -16.16
N ASP A 149 22.15 -5.34 -15.28
CA ASP A 149 21.04 -4.39 -15.22
C ASP A 149 21.11 -3.44 -14.01
N PHE A 150 21.82 -3.82 -12.94
CA PHE A 150 21.95 -3.08 -11.70
C PHE A 150 23.41 -3.02 -11.21
N ALA A 151 24.36 -2.82 -12.15
CA ALA A 151 25.78 -2.82 -11.86
C ALA A 151 26.23 -1.79 -10.82
N ASP A 152 25.50 -0.69 -10.70
CA ASP A 152 25.72 0.38 -9.72
C ASP A 152 25.10 0.07 -8.35
N ALA A 153 24.05 -0.75 -8.30
CA ALA A 153 23.44 -1.20 -7.05
C ALA A 153 24.17 -2.41 -6.43
N LEU A 154 24.69 -3.31 -7.25
CA LEU A 154 25.32 -4.57 -6.78
C LEU A 154 26.45 -4.36 -5.76
N PRO A 155 27.38 -3.38 -5.90
CA PRO A 155 28.41 -3.11 -4.90
C PRO A 155 27.88 -2.67 -3.53
N LEU A 156 26.64 -2.22 -3.47
CA LEU A 156 25.96 -1.84 -2.23
C LEU A 156 25.40 -3.04 -1.46
N LEU A 157 25.33 -4.21 -2.09
CA LEU A 157 24.73 -5.46 -1.62
C LEU A 157 25.81 -6.52 -1.32
N PRO A 158 26.64 -6.36 -0.29
CA PRO A 158 27.72 -7.32 0.00
C PRO A 158 27.20 -8.71 0.33
N ASP A 159 26.00 -8.81 0.93
CA ASP A 159 25.37 -10.05 1.35
C ASP A 159 24.37 -10.60 0.31
N PHE A 160 24.48 -10.15 -0.95
CA PHE A 160 23.58 -10.51 -2.06
C PHE A 160 23.29 -12.01 -2.15
N ASP A 161 24.33 -12.84 -2.03
CA ASP A 161 24.19 -14.30 -2.18
C ASP A 161 23.34 -14.91 -1.06
N THR A 162 23.54 -14.42 0.16
CA THR A 162 22.79 -14.83 1.35
C THR A 162 21.33 -14.41 1.24
N ASP A 163 21.09 -13.14 0.93
CA ASP A 163 19.74 -12.58 0.79
C ASP A 163 18.99 -13.24 -0.37
N TRP A 164 19.68 -13.42 -1.52
CA TRP A 164 19.07 -14.08 -2.67
C TRP A 164 18.64 -15.50 -2.36
N THR A 165 19.44 -16.24 -1.59
CA THR A 165 19.16 -17.64 -1.26
C THR A 165 18.07 -17.77 -0.21
N ASN A 166 18.07 -16.91 0.83
CA ASN A 166 17.23 -17.07 1.99
C ASN A 166 15.87 -16.37 1.88
N ASN A 167 15.79 -15.24 1.18
CA ASN A 167 14.54 -14.50 1.06
C ASN A 167 13.69 -15.11 -0.06
N PRO A 168 12.38 -15.32 0.15
CA PRO A 168 11.51 -15.87 -0.87
C PRO A 168 11.19 -14.84 -1.97
N VAL A 169 10.84 -15.32 -3.15
CA VAL A 169 10.09 -14.52 -4.12
C VAL A 169 8.63 -14.55 -3.74
N SER A 170 8.04 -13.38 -3.55
CA SER A 170 6.65 -13.24 -3.17
C SER A 170 5.82 -12.63 -4.30
N GLY A 171 4.58 -13.10 -4.47
CA GLY A 171 3.64 -12.53 -5.43
C GLY A 171 3.00 -11.26 -4.90
N LEU A 172 2.53 -10.43 -5.82
CA LEU A 172 1.78 -9.21 -5.54
C LEU A 172 0.36 -9.32 -6.08
N GLY A 173 -0.57 -8.63 -5.44
CA GLY A 173 -1.95 -8.58 -5.92
C GLY A 173 -2.81 -7.62 -5.12
N THR A 174 -3.98 -7.35 -5.64
CA THR A 174 -4.98 -6.49 -5.01
C THR A 174 -6.23 -7.30 -4.74
N LEU A 175 -6.71 -7.25 -3.50
CA LEU A 175 -7.92 -7.91 -3.05
C LEU A 175 -9.07 -6.89 -3.01
N HIS A 176 -10.13 -7.14 -3.75
CA HIS A 176 -11.36 -6.37 -3.72
C HIS A 176 -12.48 -7.21 -3.09
N LEU A 177 -13.15 -6.66 -2.10
CA LEU A 177 -14.34 -7.24 -1.48
C LEU A 177 -15.52 -6.29 -1.58
N GLY A 178 -16.66 -6.84 -2.00
CA GLY A 178 -17.94 -6.10 -2.03
C GLY A 178 -18.66 -6.07 -0.70
N CYS A 179 -18.26 -6.92 0.26
CA CYS A 179 -18.81 -6.97 1.61
C CYS A 179 -17.70 -7.31 2.61
N TRP A 180 -17.63 -6.56 3.72
CA TRP A 180 -16.58 -6.69 4.73
C TRP A 180 -17.06 -7.24 6.06
N HIS A 181 -18.36 -7.41 6.24
CA HIS A 181 -18.93 -7.88 7.52
C HIS A 181 -19.99 -8.99 7.33
N LEU A 182 -20.25 -9.71 8.40
CA LEU A 182 -21.30 -10.70 8.53
C LEU A 182 -22.20 -10.27 9.68
N ASP A 183 -23.25 -9.52 9.37
CA ASP A 183 -24.16 -8.92 10.36
C ASP A 183 -23.33 -8.20 11.46
N GLY A 184 -23.75 -8.33 12.74
CA GLY A 184 -22.96 -7.90 13.90
C GLY A 184 -22.01 -8.96 14.45
N ARG A 185 -21.67 -10.03 13.70
CA ARG A 185 -20.88 -11.17 14.19
C ARG A 185 -19.41 -11.11 13.80
N ALA A 186 -19.09 -10.57 12.63
CA ALA A 186 -17.71 -10.43 12.17
C ALA A 186 -17.54 -9.25 11.24
N VAL A 187 -16.34 -8.63 11.25
CA VAL A 187 -15.93 -7.59 10.30
C VAL A 187 -14.44 -7.77 9.96
N LEU A 188 -14.11 -7.53 8.69
CA LEU A 188 -12.75 -7.54 8.17
C LEU A 188 -12.21 -6.12 8.09
N LEU A 189 -10.91 -5.94 8.34
CA LEU A 189 -10.20 -4.66 8.21
C LEU A 189 -8.76 -4.87 7.75
N GLY A 190 -8.12 -3.81 7.25
CA GLY A 190 -6.77 -3.88 6.72
C GLY A 190 -6.66 -4.88 5.57
N ASP A 191 -5.52 -5.55 5.46
CA ASP A 191 -5.26 -6.49 4.36
C ASP A 191 -6.23 -7.68 4.31
N ALA A 192 -6.92 -8.00 5.40
CA ALA A 192 -7.99 -9.01 5.39
C ALA A 192 -9.17 -8.59 4.52
N ALA A 193 -9.44 -7.29 4.43
CA ALA A 193 -10.52 -6.70 3.64
C ALA A 193 -10.06 -6.17 2.26
N HIS A 194 -8.87 -5.58 2.20
CA HIS A 194 -8.44 -4.79 1.03
C HIS A 194 -6.92 -4.80 0.80
N ALA A 195 -6.29 -5.98 0.84
CA ALA A 195 -4.87 -6.10 0.50
C ALA A 195 -4.55 -5.38 -0.81
N MET A 196 -3.43 -4.69 -0.87
CA MET A 196 -3.03 -3.86 -2.00
C MET A 196 -1.55 -4.01 -2.33
N VAL A 197 -1.18 -3.63 -3.56
CA VAL A 197 0.22 -3.57 -3.98
C VAL A 197 0.95 -2.41 -3.26
N PRO A 198 2.27 -2.53 -2.97
CA PRO A 198 2.98 -1.64 -2.04
C PRO A 198 3.40 -0.28 -2.65
N PHE A 199 3.12 -0.01 -3.90
CA PHE A 199 3.73 1.10 -4.65
C PHE A 199 3.33 2.51 -4.21
N HIS A 200 2.36 2.66 -3.32
CA HIS A 200 2.03 3.95 -2.69
C HIS A 200 2.48 4.02 -1.23
N GLY A 201 2.89 2.89 -0.63
CA GLY A 201 3.32 2.82 0.77
C GLY A 201 2.20 3.06 1.80
N GLN A 202 0.93 2.84 1.43
CA GLN A 202 -0.21 3.23 2.26
C GLN A 202 -0.98 2.07 2.90
N GLY A 203 -0.58 0.81 2.69
CA GLY A 203 -1.31 -0.35 3.24
C GLY A 203 -1.46 -0.29 4.77
N MET A 204 -0.36 -0.05 5.49
CA MET A 204 -0.38 0.08 6.95
C MET A 204 -1.19 1.30 7.42
N ASN A 205 -1.01 2.46 6.77
CA ASN A 205 -1.75 3.68 7.13
C ASN A 205 -3.24 3.50 6.92
N CYS A 206 -3.65 2.91 5.79
CA CYS A 206 -5.04 2.59 5.50
C CYS A 206 -5.65 1.66 6.56
N ALA A 207 -4.92 0.63 6.99
CA ALA A 207 -5.35 -0.29 8.06
C ALA A 207 -5.48 0.43 9.42
N PHE A 208 -4.60 1.36 9.76
CA PHE A 208 -4.73 2.17 10.97
C PHE A 208 -5.91 3.14 10.91
N GLU A 209 -6.19 3.74 9.75
CA GLU A 209 -7.39 4.52 9.55
C GLU A 209 -8.66 3.67 9.71
N ASP A 210 -8.64 2.39 9.29
CA ASP A 210 -9.74 1.46 9.53
C ASP A 210 -9.97 1.26 11.03
N CYS A 211 -8.91 1.08 11.82
CA CYS A 211 -9.02 0.93 13.27
C CYS A 211 -9.69 2.17 13.89
N LEU A 212 -9.27 3.38 13.50
CA LEU A 212 -9.87 4.63 13.99
C LEU A 212 -11.34 4.80 13.56
N ALA A 213 -11.67 4.44 12.32
CA ALA A 213 -13.03 4.50 11.81
C ALA A 213 -13.92 3.49 12.54
N LEU A 214 -13.46 2.25 12.69
CA LEU A 214 -14.22 1.20 13.38
C LEU A 214 -14.47 1.58 14.84
N ASP A 215 -13.48 2.13 15.55
CA ASP A 215 -13.63 2.61 16.93
C ASP A 215 -14.73 3.68 17.03
N ARG A 216 -14.74 4.67 16.14
CA ARG A 216 -15.79 5.71 16.10
C ARG A 216 -17.18 5.12 15.85
N HIS A 217 -17.30 4.17 14.92
CA HIS A 217 -18.57 3.53 14.62
C HIS A 217 -19.05 2.65 15.78
N LEU A 218 -18.17 1.92 16.44
CA LEU A 218 -18.49 1.13 17.63
C LEU A 218 -18.95 1.99 18.80
N ALA A 219 -18.33 3.15 18.98
CA ALA A 219 -18.71 4.08 20.05
C ALA A 219 -20.06 4.79 19.80
N ALA A 220 -20.44 4.99 18.54
CA ALA A 220 -21.64 5.74 18.16
C ALA A 220 -22.87 4.87 17.88
N ALA A 221 -22.69 3.62 17.49
CA ALA A 221 -23.78 2.73 17.07
C ALA A 221 -24.45 2.02 18.26
N PRO A 222 -25.74 1.68 18.16
CA PRO A 222 -26.46 0.93 19.20
C PRO A 222 -26.06 -0.55 19.27
N ASP A 223 -25.52 -1.11 18.18
CA ASP A 223 -25.14 -2.50 18.05
C ASP A 223 -24.02 -2.71 17.02
N PHE A 224 -23.40 -3.90 17.01
CA PHE A 224 -22.32 -4.24 16.12
C PHE A 224 -22.71 -4.23 14.63
N GLU A 225 -23.92 -4.63 14.28
CA GLU A 225 -24.36 -4.65 12.88
C GLU A 225 -24.41 -3.24 12.29
N THR A 226 -24.98 -2.32 13.04
CA THR A 226 -25.02 -0.89 12.66
C THR A 226 -23.60 -0.31 12.57
N ALA A 227 -22.73 -0.63 13.54
CA ALA A 227 -21.33 -0.19 13.54
C ALA A 227 -20.57 -0.70 12.32
N PHE A 228 -20.66 -2.00 12.02
CA PHE A 228 -19.92 -2.61 10.91
C PHE A 228 -20.43 -2.17 9.55
N THR A 229 -21.75 -1.98 9.41
CA THR A 229 -22.35 -1.41 8.19
C THR A 229 -21.85 0.02 7.94
N GLY A 230 -21.84 0.86 8.97
CA GLY A 230 -21.34 2.24 8.88
C GLY A 230 -19.85 2.30 8.57
N PHE A 231 -19.05 1.47 9.23
CA PHE A 231 -17.62 1.32 8.98
C PHE A 231 -17.31 0.93 7.53
N GLU A 232 -17.96 -0.12 7.01
CA GLU A 232 -17.77 -0.55 5.62
C GLU A 232 -18.15 0.56 4.64
N ALA A 233 -19.29 1.23 4.85
CA ALA A 233 -19.77 2.31 3.98
C ALA A 233 -18.80 3.50 3.93
N GLU A 234 -18.13 3.81 5.04
CA GLU A 234 -17.10 4.86 5.10
C GLU A 234 -15.79 4.43 4.47
N ARG A 235 -15.31 3.21 4.81
CA ARG A 235 -13.93 2.83 4.51
C ARG A 235 -13.73 2.18 3.14
N ARG A 236 -14.71 1.41 2.65
CA ARG A 236 -14.57 0.70 1.37
C ARG A 236 -14.26 1.63 0.19
N PRO A 237 -14.94 2.79 -0.03
CA PRO A 237 -14.58 3.70 -1.10
C PRO A 237 -13.16 4.27 -0.98
N ASN A 238 -12.66 4.45 0.24
CA ASN A 238 -11.32 4.91 0.52
C ASN A 238 -10.27 3.83 0.20
N ALA A 239 -10.52 2.58 0.58
CA ALA A 239 -9.67 1.44 0.25
C ALA A 239 -9.59 1.23 -1.27
N GLU A 240 -10.73 1.25 -1.98
CA GLU A 240 -10.78 1.14 -3.45
C GLU A 240 -9.97 2.27 -4.12
N ALA A 241 -10.06 3.49 -3.60
CA ALA A 241 -9.31 4.63 -4.13
C ALA A 241 -7.79 4.47 -3.95
N ILE A 242 -7.32 4.07 -2.77
CA ILE A 242 -5.88 3.89 -2.55
C ILE A 242 -5.33 2.67 -3.28
N GLN A 243 -6.11 1.60 -3.44
CA GLN A 243 -5.77 0.47 -4.29
C GLN A 243 -5.56 0.90 -5.75
N ALA A 244 -6.47 1.71 -6.30
CA ALA A 244 -6.34 2.25 -7.65
C ALA A 244 -5.11 3.16 -7.77
N MET A 245 -4.87 4.05 -6.81
CA MET A 245 -3.68 4.92 -6.80
C MET A 245 -2.38 4.14 -6.70
N ALA A 246 -2.34 3.04 -5.96
CA ALA A 246 -1.16 2.18 -5.86
C ALA A 246 -0.83 1.50 -7.19
N LEU A 247 -1.84 1.04 -7.94
CA LEU A 247 -1.65 0.47 -9.28
C LEU A 247 -1.22 1.54 -10.31
N GLU A 248 -1.82 2.74 -10.27
CA GLU A 248 -1.39 3.86 -11.12
C GLU A 248 0.07 4.24 -10.83
N ASN A 249 0.44 4.33 -9.56
CA ASN A 249 1.82 4.68 -9.17
C ASN A 249 2.83 3.61 -9.62
N TYR A 250 2.44 2.32 -9.60
CA TYR A 250 3.26 1.26 -10.17
C TYR A 250 3.60 1.50 -11.65
N VAL A 251 2.58 1.83 -12.46
CA VAL A 251 2.78 2.12 -13.88
C VAL A 251 3.65 3.38 -14.08
N GLU A 252 3.42 4.42 -13.26
CA GLU A 252 4.22 5.65 -13.33
C GLU A 252 5.70 5.40 -12.98
N MET A 253 5.98 4.69 -11.90
CA MET A 253 7.35 4.38 -11.47
C MET A 253 8.09 3.47 -12.47
N ARG A 254 7.37 2.55 -13.09
CA ARG A 254 7.93 1.57 -14.02
C ARG A 254 8.19 2.16 -15.40
N ASP A 255 7.22 2.89 -15.96
CA ASP A 255 7.15 3.18 -17.40
C ASP A 255 7.30 4.67 -17.74
N ARG A 256 7.09 5.62 -16.80
CA ARG A 256 6.94 7.04 -17.11
C ARG A 256 8.02 7.97 -16.57
N VAL A 257 8.95 7.48 -15.79
CA VAL A 257 10.00 8.33 -15.18
C VAL A 257 10.91 9.02 -16.22
N ASP A 258 10.95 8.50 -17.45
CA ASP A 258 11.74 9.05 -18.57
C ASP A 258 10.86 9.66 -19.67
N ASP A 259 9.55 9.82 -19.45
CA ASP A 259 8.61 10.41 -20.42
C ASP A 259 8.66 11.95 -20.32
N ASP A 260 9.02 12.62 -21.43
CA ASP A 260 9.15 14.08 -21.49
C ASP A 260 7.85 14.82 -21.13
N ASP A 261 6.69 14.32 -21.58
CA ASP A 261 5.39 14.92 -21.26
C ASP A 261 5.07 14.76 -19.76
N TYR A 262 5.39 13.60 -19.19
CA TYR A 262 5.24 13.36 -17.76
C TYR A 262 6.13 14.29 -16.93
N LEU A 263 7.40 14.44 -17.30
CA LEU A 263 8.35 15.35 -16.63
C LEU A 263 7.89 16.80 -16.72
N LEU A 264 7.37 17.23 -17.88
CA LEU A 264 6.80 18.57 -18.04
C LEU A 264 5.57 18.78 -17.16
N GLN A 265 4.65 17.81 -17.10
CA GLN A 265 3.47 17.86 -16.23
C GLN A 265 3.88 17.91 -14.74
N ARG A 266 4.89 17.15 -14.31
CA ARG A 266 5.42 17.20 -12.93
C ARG A 266 6.04 18.54 -12.61
N ALA A 267 6.77 19.17 -13.56
CA ALA A 267 7.32 20.51 -13.38
C ALA A 267 6.20 21.56 -13.23
N LEU A 268 5.15 21.49 -14.07
CA LEU A 268 3.99 22.37 -13.97
C LEU A 268 3.19 22.13 -12.66
N GLU A 269 3.02 20.89 -12.22
CA GLU A 269 2.40 20.54 -10.95
C GLU A 269 3.04 21.31 -9.78
N GLN A 270 4.36 21.34 -9.71
CA GLN A 270 5.10 22.06 -8.67
C GLN A 270 4.90 23.59 -8.75
N VAL A 271 4.76 24.14 -9.95
CA VAL A 271 4.45 25.55 -10.15
C VAL A 271 3.05 25.88 -9.66
N LEU A 272 2.05 25.11 -10.09
CA LEU A 272 0.65 25.34 -9.71
C LEU A 272 0.41 25.13 -8.21
N ALA A 273 1.08 24.16 -7.60
CA ALA A 273 1.01 23.94 -6.15
C ALA A 273 1.49 25.17 -5.34
N ARG A 274 2.57 25.81 -5.78
CA ARG A 274 3.08 27.05 -5.15
C ARG A 274 2.18 28.28 -5.42
N ARG A 275 1.56 28.34 -6.59
CA ARG A 275 0.71 29.48 -6.98
C ARG A 275 -0.68 29.41 -6.35
N HIS A 276 -1.18 28.20 -6.11
CA HIS A 276 -2.56 27.95 -5.63
C HIS A 276 -2.57 27.08 -4.37
N PRO A 277 -1.93 27.51 -3.27
CA PRO A 277 -1.94 26.74 -2.03
C PRO A 277 -3.39 26.52 -1.55
N GLY A 278 -3.72 25.28 -1.18
CA GLY A 278 -5.08 24.90 -0.77
C GLY A 278 -6.06 24.62 -1.91
N HIS A 279 -5.75 25.03 -3.15
CA HIS A 279 -6.53 24.65 -4.35
C HIS A 279 -5.84 23.54 -5.12
N PHE A 280 -4.54 23.68 -5.40
CA PHE A 280 -3.77 22.71 -6.12
C PHE A 280 -2.72 22.08 -5.18
N VAL A 281 -3.07 20.92 -4.61
CA VAL A 281 -2.15 20.14 -3.76
C VAL A 281 -1.83 18.84 -4.50
N PRO A 282 -0.57 18.53 -4.78
CA PRO A 282 -0.21 17.29 -5.47
C PRO A 282 -0.86 16.06 -4.83
N ARG A 283 -1.36 15.13 -5.65
CA ARG A 283 -2.09 13.94 -5.17
C ARG A 283 -1.27 13.15 -4.14
N TYR A 284 0.02 12.95 -4.39
CA TYR A 284 0.90 12.28 -3.44
C TYR A 284 0.95 13.00 -2.10
N SER A 285 1.00 14.34 -2.11
CA SER A 285 1.01 15.13 -0.88
C SER A 285 -0.31 15.06 -0.12
N MET A 286 -1.46 15.02 -0.83
CA MET A 286 -2.76 14.82 -0.18
C MET A 286 -2.82 13.48 0.55
N VAL A 287 -2.33 12.41 -0.10
CA VAL A 287 -2.35 11.05 0.46
C VAL A 287 -1.35 10.87 1.61
N SER A 288 -0.12 11.38 1.46
CA SER A 288 0.98 11.06 2.37
C SER A 288 1.14 12.02 3.54
N PHE A 289 0.64 13.26 3.43
CA PHE A 289 0.87 14.33 4.41
C PHE A 289 -0.40 14.99 4.91
N THR A 290 -1.57 14.43 4.64
CA THR A 290 -2.84 14.95 5.16
C THR A 290 -3.75 13.79 5.60
N CYS A 291 -4.79 14.12 6.39
CA CYS A 291 -5.86 13.18 6.74
C CYS A 291 -7.07 13.30 5.79
N LEU A 292 -6.87 13.77 4.56
CA LEU A 292 -7.94 13.76 3.55
C LEU A 292 -8.32 12.33 3.20
N PRO A 293 -9.63 12.01 3.08
CA PRO A 293 -10.06 10.70 2.63
C PRO A 293 -9.42 10.33 1.29
N TYR A 294 -8.93 9.10 1.13
CA TYR A 294 -8.28 8.64 -0.11
C TYR A 294 -9.16 8.79 -1.34
N ALA A 295 -10.47 8.58 -1.19
CA ALA A 295 -11.43 8.82 -2.27
C ALA A 295 -11.43 10.28 -2.74
N THR A 296 -11.35 11.23 -1.80
CA THR A 296 -11.24 12.66 -2.11
C THR A 296 -9.94 12.98 -2.84
N ALA A 297 -8.80 12.45 -2.34
CA ALA A 297 -7.49 12.65 -2.96
C ALA A 297 -7.44 12.05 -4.38
N PHE A 298 -8.07 10.90 -4.59
CA PHE A 298 -8.14 10.23 -5.88
C PHE A 298 -8.92 11.03 -6.91
N GLU A 299 -10.16 11.44 -6.60
CA GLU A 299 -11.00 12.20 -7.52
C GLU A 299 -10.38 13.57 -7.84
N ARG A 300 -9.82 14.23 -6.82
CA ARG A 300 -9.15 15.50 -7.03
C ARG A 300 -7.89 15.35 -7.88
N GLY A 301 -7.13 14.28 -7.66
CA GLY A 301 -5.95 13.98 -8.47
C GLY A 301 -6.26 13.77 -9.95
N LYS A 302 -7.41 13.18 -10.28
CA LYS A 302 -7.89 13.05 -11.67
C LYS A 302 -8.12 14.42 -12.30
N LEU A 303 -8.85 15.32 -11.62
CA LEU A 303 -9.08 16.68 -12.11
C LEU A 303 -7.78 17.47 -12.28
N GLN A 304 -6.85 17.34 -11.34
CA GLN A 304 -5.53 17.96 -11.45
C GLN A 304 -4.76 17.45 -12.66
N ARG A 305 -4.78 16.14 -12.91
CA ARG A 305 -4.14 15.54 -14.08
C ARG A 305 -4.75 16.06 -15.39
N GLU A 306 -6.08 16.18 -15.48
CA GLU A 306 -6.74 16.75 -16.64
C GLU A 306 -6.27 18.18 -16.91
N ILE A 307 -6.14 19.02 -15.86
CA ILE A 307 -5.62 20.38 -15.96
C ILE A 307 -4.17 20.38 -16.48
N LEU A 308 -3.31 19.52 -15.93
CA LEU A 308 -1.91 19.41 -16.36
C LEU A 308 -1.80 19.01 -17.82
N VAL A 309 -2.54 17.97 -18.25
CA VAL A 309 -2.56 17.50 -19.64
C VAL A 309 -3.07 18.59 -20.60
N GLU A 310 -4.12 19.33 -20.21
CA GLU A 310 -4.67 20.40 -21.02
C GLU A 310 -3.70 21.57 -21.13
N ALA A 311 -3.11 22.00 -20.02
CA ALA A 311 -2.20 23.14 -19.96
C ALA A 311 -0.85 22.88 -20.65
N THR A 312 -0.38 21.62 -20.72
CA THR A 312 0.90 21.26 -21.36
C THR A 312 0.73 20.86 -22.84
N ARG A 313 -0.49 20.86 -23.36
CA ARG A 313 -0.75 20.40 -24.74
C ARG A 313 0.02 21.20 -25.79
N GLY A 314 0.91 20.52 -26.51
CA GLY A 314 1.74 21.12 -27.55
C GLY A 314 2.97 21.89 -27.03
N CYS A 315 3.19 21.94 -25.71
CA CYS A 315 4.37 22.49 -25.09
C CYS A 315 5.48 21.42 -25.00
N ARG A 316 6.74 21.86 -25.09
CA ARG A 316 7.90 20.98 -24.89
C ARG A 316 8.68 21.32 -23.62
N ARG A 317 8.52 22.53 -23.11
CA ARG A 317 9.22 23.04 -21.94
C ARG A 317 8.26 23.86 -21.08
N LEU A 318 8.58 24.03 -19.83
CA LEU A 318 7.77 24.76 -18.88
C LEU A 318 7.57 26.24 -19.28
N GLU A 319 8.58 26.84 -19.93
CA GLU A 319 8.52 28.21 -20.43
C GLU A 319 7.50 28.40 -21.56
N ASP A 320 7.13 27.32 -22.24
CA ASP A 320 6.13 27.34 -23.33
C ASP A 320 4.70 27.31 -22.79
N VAL A 321 4.49 27.01 -21.50
CA VAL A 321 3.17 26.88 -20.88
C VAL A 321 2.56 28.24 -20.58
N ASP A 322 1.31 28.47 -21.04
CA ASP A 322 0.52 29.64 -20.63
C ASP A 322 0.04 29.47 -19.18
N LEU A 323 0.83 30.02 -18.25
CA LEU A 323 0.51 29.96 -16.82
C LEU A 323 -0.79 30.70 -16.46
N ALA A 324 -1.18 31.76 -17.20
CA ALA A 324 -2.42 32.46 -16.93
C ALA A 324 -3.64 31.61 -17.30
N ALA A 325 -3.57 30.89 -18.41
CA ALA A 325 -4.59 29.92 -18.78
C ALA A 325 -4.64 28.75 -17.79
N ALA A 326 -3.48 28.23 -17.35
CA ALA A 326 -3.40 27.19 -16.34
C ALA A 326 -4.01 27.61 -14.99
N ASP A 327 -3.73 28.84 -14.51
CA ASP A 327 -4.33 29.44 -13.32
C ASP A 327 -5.86 29.51 -13.44
N ALA A 328 -6.39 29.91 -14.60
CA ALA A 328 -7.83 29.97 -14.85
C ALA A 328 -8.48 28.58 -14.77
N LEU A 329 -7.83 27.53 -15.30
CA LEU A 329 -8.30 26.15 -15.18
C LEU A 329 -8.34 25.68 -13.72
N VAL A 330 -7.32 26.01 -12.93
CA VAL A 330 -7.30 25.69 -11.49
C VAL A 330 -8.48 26.32 -10.77
N HIS A 331 -8.71 27.63 -10.95
CA HIS A 331 -9.81 28.33 -10.32
C HIS A 331 -11.19 27.83 -10.76
N ALA A 332 -11.33 27.44 -12.03
CA ALA A 332 -12.59 26.97 -12.59
C ALA A 332 -12.97 25.55 -12.13
N ARG A 333 -11.97 24.67 -11.91
CA ARG A 333 -12.22 23.22 -11.70
C ARG A 333 -11.88 22.72 -10.30
N LEU A 334 -11.05 23.43 -9.53
CA LEU A 334 -10.59 22.99 -8.23
C LEU A 334 -11.09 23.94 -7.12
N PRO A 335 -12.18 23.60 -6.43
CA PRO A 335 -12.59 24.34 -5.24
C PRO A 335 -11.48 24.21 -4.16
N PRO A 336 -11.42 25.13 -3.17
CA PRO A 336 -10.47 24.99 -2.07
C PRO A 336 -10.66 23.64 -1.36
N LEU A 337 -9.56 23.03 -0.96
CA LEU A 337 -9.62 21.84 -0.10
C LEU A 337 -10.19 22.24 1.25
N PRO A 338 -10.98 21.35 1.88
CA PRO A 338 -11.42 21.58 3.25
C PRO A 338 -10.19 21.75 4.15
N ALA A 339 -10.28 22.62 5.14
CA ALA A 339 -9.24 22.72 6.16
C ALA A 339 -9.13 21.37 6.86
N VAL A 340 -8.02 20.69 6.70
CA VAL A 340 -7.74 19.43 7.39
C VAL A 340 -7.26 19.83 8.78
N SER A 341 -8.02 19.48 9.82
CA SER A 341 -7.52 19.53 11.19
C SER A 341 -6.36 18.52 11.29
N ALA A 342 -5.19 19.04 11.67
CA ALA A 342 -4.02 18.23 11.93
C ALA A 342 -4.25 17.27 13.10
#